data_f19adf760675988219c90b8ef2ca770a
#
_entry.id   f19adf760675988219c90b8ef2ca770a
#
_cell.length_a   1.000
_cell.length_b   1.000
_cell.length_c   1.000
_cell.angle_alpha   90.00
_cell.angle_beta   90.00
_cell.angle_gamma   90.00
#
_symmetry.space_group_name_H-M   'P 1'
#
loop_
_entity.id
_entity.type
_entity.pdbx_description
1 polymer ?
#
loop_
_entity_poly.entity_id
_entity_poly.type
_entity_poly.pdbx_seq_one_letter_code
_entity_poly.pdbx_strand_id
1 'polypeptide(L)'
;MIEHHENECSIQDFKESIILFEGKDKEDFFIHDIQYMTQDQFVLCAFYTHYELKKDQMELKRTFVSIETQLLQKMKMKEELKNSTKINKQKCVYRAVRMKDGKVSQEDIEPMKAYAKDNGLELKDHCLIREIPVTFYTDYEHYYAEIFLPMKNS
;
A
#
# COMPACT_ATOMS: atom_id res chain seq x y z
N MET A 1 4.05 14.81 -7.37
CA MET A 1 4.53 13.91 -8.43
C MET A 1 3.54 12.84 -8.80
N ILE A 2 2.72 12.37 -7.87
CA ILE A 2 1.59 11.49 -8.18
C ILE A 2 0.66 12.15 -9.20
N GLU A 3 0.45 13.45 -9.08
CA GLU A 3 -0.45 14.21 -9.95
C GLU A 3 -0.13 14.11 -11.44
N HIS A 4 1.16 14.02 -11.80
CA HIS A 4 1.58 13.94 -13.20
C HIS A 4 1.41 12.54 -13.80
N HIS A 5 1.27 11.52 -12.96
CA HIS A 5 1.18 10.11 -13.38
C HIS A 5 -0.12 9.46 -12.95
N GLU A 6 -1.08 10.28 -12.50
CA GLU A 6 -2.40 9.81 -12.11
C GLU A 6 -3.04 9.00 -13.23
N ASN A 7 -3.58 7.83 -12.85
CA ASN A 7 -4.28 6.90 -13.75
C ASN A 7 -3.41 6.16 -14.77
N GLU A 8 -2.11 6.44 -14.85
CA GLU A 8 -1.22 5.68 -15.71
C GLU A 8 -0.80 4.37 -15.06
N CYS A 9 -0.88 3.27 -15.81
CA CYS A 9 -0.36 1.99 -15.37
C CYS A 9 1.12 1.87 -15.73
N SER A 10 1.89 1.29 -14.83
CA SER A 10 3.32 1.02 -15.04
C SER A 10 3.73 -0.20 -14.24
N ILE A 11 4.97 -0.67 -14.47
CA ILE A 11 5.56 -1.74 -13.66
C ILE A 11 6.49 -1.08 -12.66
N GLN A 12 6.28 -1.34 -11.38
CA GLN A 12 7.11 -0.81 -10.31
C GLN A 12 7.38 -1.87 -9.25
N ASP A 13 8.48 -1.69 -8.52
CA ASP A 13 8.82 -2.57 -7.42
C ASP A 13 8.07 -2.14 -6.15
N PHE A 14 7.47 -3.11 -5.48
CA PHE A 14 7.12 -2.97 -4.08
C PHE A 14 8.38 -3.31 -3.30
N LYS A 15 8.94 -2.33 -2.60
CA LYS A 15 10.22 -2.51 -1.91
C LYS A 15 10.08 -3.38 -0.66
N GLU A 16 11.13 -4.13 -0.34
CA GLU A 16 11.16 -4.93 0.87
C GLU A 16 10.82 -4.07 2.08
N SER A 17 9.90 -4.54 2.90
CA SER A 17 9.36 -3.79 4.03
C SER A 17 9.16 -4.67 5.24
N ILE A 18 9.16 -4.06 6.41
CA ILE A 18 8.86 -4.73 7.66
C ILE A 18 7.54 -4.19 8.18
N ILE A 19 6.64 -5.10 8.55
CA ILE A 19 5.35 -4.73 9.15
C ILE A 19 5.58 -4.37 10.61
N LEU A 20 5.21 -3.15 10.98
CA LEU A 20 5.30 -2.67 12.36
C LEU A 20 4.03 -2.96 13.14
N PHE A 21 2.89 -2.72 12.53
CA PHE A 21 1.57 -2.91 13.14
C PHE A 21 0.64 -3.54 12.12
N GLU A 22 -0.22 -4.43 12.57
CA GLU A 22 -1.18 -5.12 11.71
C GLU A 22 -2.52 -5.22 12.41
N GLY A 23 -3.61 -5.00 11.67
CA GLY A 23 -4.98 -5.09 12.17
C GLY A 23 -5.94 -5.51 11.09
N LYS A 24 -7.21 -5.70 11.44
CA LYS A 24 -8.25 -6.03 10.47
C LYS A 24 -8.68 -4.82 9.69
N ASP A 25 -8.67 -3.65 10.31
CA ASP A 25 -9.05 -2.39 9.70
C ASP A 25 -8.17 -1.26 10.22
N LYS A 26 -8.33 -0.07 9.63
CA LYS A 26 -7.52 1.09 9.97
C LYS A 26 -7.67 1.54 11.43
N GLU A 27 -8.83 1.32 12.02
CA GLU A 27 -9.11 1.79 13.38
C GLU A 27 -8.33 1.01 14.42
N ASP A 28 -7.97 -0.25 14.12
CA ASP A 28 -7.28 -1.12 15.06
C ASP A 28 -5.95 -0.54 15.56
N PHE A 29 -5.19 0.13 14.71
CA PHE A 29 -3.90 0.65 15.13
C PHE A 29 -3.85 2.18 15.28
N PHE A 30 -4.79 2.92 14.75
CA PHE A 30 -4.83 4.37 14.97
C PHE A 30 -5.04 4.72 16.44
N ILE A 31 -5.83 3.91 17.13
CA ILE A 31 -6.15 4.16 18.54
C ILE A 31 -5.03 3.69 19.47
N HIS A 32 -4.40 2.56 19.17
CA HIS A 32 -3.51 1.89 20.10
C HIS A 32 -2.02 2.05 19.81
N ASP A 33 -1.63 2.08 18.55
CA ASP A 33 -0.22 1.93 18.18
C ASP A 33 0.40 3.20 17.60
N ILE A 34 -0.29 3.90 16.73
CA ILE A 34 0.26 5.08 16.05
C ILE A 34 0.53 6.21 17.03
N GLN A 35 -0.29 6.35 18.07
CA GLN A 35 -0.11 7.41 19.07
C GLN A 35 1.24 7.36 19.79
N TYR A 36 1.90 6.20 19.81
CA TYR A 36 3.20 6.02 20.44
C TYR A 36 4.37 6.32 19.51
N MET A 37 4.10 6.58 18.25
CA MET A 37 5.14 6.90 17.28
C MET A 37 5.48 8.39 17.32
N THR A 38 6.77 8.70 17.19
CA THR A 38 7.18 10.09 17.00
C THR A 38 6.74 10.56 15.62
N GLN A 39 6.66 11.87 15.42
CA GLN A 39 6.33 12.44 14.11
C GLN A 39 7.33 12.01 13.05
N ASP A 40 8.62 11.99 13.39
CA ASP A 40 9.67 11.57 12.46
C ASP A 40 9.53 10.10 12.05
N GLN A 41 9.15 9.24 12.98
CA GLN A 41 8.88 7.83 12.70
C GLN A 41 7.64 7.68 11.80
N PHE A 42 6.60 8.43 12.11
CA PHE A 42 5.34 8.38 11.39
C PHE A 42 5.50 8.69 9.90
N VAL A 43 6.31 9.72 9.56
CA VAL A 43 6.48 10.12 8.15
C VAL A 43 7.30 9.12 7.33
N LEU A 44 8.06 8.23 7.99
CA LEU A 44 8.82 7.19 7.31
C LEU A 44 7.99 5.94 7.03
N CYS A 45 6.83 5.83 7.66
CA CYS A 45 5.97 4.66 7.53
C CYS A 45 4.99 4.77 6.38
N ALA A 46 4.55 3.63 5.89
CA ALA A 46 3.52 3.54 4.88
C ALA A 46 2.33 2.75 5.41
N PHE A 47 1.13 3.18 5.04
CA PHE A 47 -0.13 2.59 5.45
C PHE A 47 -0.71 1.81 4.29
N TYR A 48 -0.95 0.53 4.49
CA TYR A 48 -1.44 -0.36 3.44
C TYR A 48 -2.72 -1.05 3.84
N THR A 49 -3.58 -1.26 2.86
CA THR A 49 -4.73 -2.14 2.94
C THR A 49 -4.49 -3.28 1.96
N HIS A 50 -4.62 -4.51 2.42
CA HIS A 50 -4.38 -5.71 1.63
C HIS A 50 -5.71 -6.38 1.32
N TYR A 51 -6.01 -6.53 0.03
CA TYR A 51 -7.20 -7.21 -0.47
C TYR A 51 -6.83 -8.48 -1.23
N GLU A 52 -7.70 -9.46 -1.16
CA GLU A 52 -7.69 -10.58 -2.07
C GLU A 52 -8.67 -10.28 -3.20
N LEU A 53 -8.22 -10.46 -4.45
CA LEU A 53 -9.05 -10.21 -5.61
C LEU A 53 -9.80 -11.48 -5.99
N LYS A 54 -11.12 -11.42 -5.93
CA LYS A 54 -12.00 -12.47 -6.42
C LYS A 54 -12.66 -12.00 -7.70
N LYS A 55 -13.34 -12.89 -8.42
CA LYS A 55 -13.86 -12.62 -9.76
C LYS A 55 -14.54 -11.26 -9.89
N ASP A 56 -15.42 -10.91 -8.98
CA ASP A 56 -16.21 -9.68 -9.05
C ASP A 56 -16.15 -8.84 -7.77
N GLN A 57 -15.18 -9.11 -6.88
CA GLN A 57 -15.10 -8.37 -5.62
C GLN A 57 -13.69 -8.36 -5.04
N MET A 58 -13.48 -7.39 -4.17
CA MET A 58 -12.26 -7.25 -3.39
C MET A 58 -12.58 -7.62 -1.95
N GLU A 59 -11.87 -8.61 -1.40
CA GLU A 59 -12.06 -9.01 -0.01
C GLU A 59 -10.93 -8.47 0.85
N LEU A 60 -11.28 -7.65 1.84
CA LEU A 60 -10.31 -7.10 2.78
C LEU A 60 -9.71 -8.22 3.63
N LYS A 61 -8.38 -8.35 3.62
CA LYS A 61 -7.66 -9.33 4.42
C LYS A 61 -7.07 -8.73 5.68
N ARG A 62 -6.44 -7.57 5.54
CA ARG A 62 -5.79 -6.91 6.66
C ARG A 62 -5.41 -5.48 6.29
N THR A 63 -5.12 -4.68 7.31
CA THR A 63 -4.44 -3.41 7.15
C THR A 63 -3.14 -3.48 7.94
N PHE A 64 -2.13 -2.75 7.49
CA PHE A 64 -0.86 -2.74 8.21
C PHE A 64 -0.10 -1.44 7.99
N VAL A 65 0.79 -1.16 8.93
CA VAL A 65 1.76 -0.08 8.83
C VAL A 65 3.13 -0.71 8.68
N SER A 66 3.86 -0.30 7.67
CA SER A 66 5.18 -0.85 7.37
C SER A 66 6.20 0.23 7.13
N ILE A 67 7.47 -0.16 7.17
CA ILE A 67 8.59 0.69 6.82
C ILE A 67 9.49 -0.08 5.84
N GLU A 68 9.96 0.60 4.80
CA GLU A 68 10.95 0.00 3.90
C GLU A 68 12.21 -0.35 4.68
N THR A 69 12.75 -1.54 4.45
CA THR A 69 13.93 -2.04 5.16
C THR A 69 15.10 -1.05 5.08
N GLN A 70 15.26 -0.40 3.94
CA GLN A 70 16.34 0.58 3.74
C GLN A 70 16.21 1.82 4.64
N LEU A 71 15.03 2.09 5.19
CA LEU A 71 14.79 3.24 6.06
C LEU A 71 14.92 2.91 7.55
N LEU A 72 15.15 1.65 7.90
CA LEU A 72 15.21 1.22 9.31
C LEU A 72 16.24 1.97 10.14
N GLN A 73 17.37 2.32 9.54
CA GLN A 73 18.42 3.04 10.25
C GLN A 73 17.95 4.39 10.79
N LYS A 74 16.98 5.00 10.12
CA LYS A 74 16.42 6.29 10.52
C LYS A 74 15.43 6.17 11.67
N MET A 75 14.91 4.97 11.91
CA MET A 75 13.86 4.74 12.93
C MET A 75 14.40 4.52 14.34
N LYS A 76 15.64 4.13 14.50
CA LYS A 76 16.26 3.80 15.80
C LYS A 76 15.51 2.71 16.59
N MET A 77 14.83 1.82 15.89
CA MET A 77 13.99 0.77 16.51
C MET A 77 14.43 -0.65 16.16
N LYS A 78 15.68 -0.84 15.75
CA LYS A 78 16.15 -2.13 15.23
C LYS A 78 15.90 -3.34 16.13
N GLU A 79 16.08 -3.19 17.45
CA GLU A 79 15.96 -4.31 18.38
C GLU A 79 14.53 -4.78 18.56
N GLU A 80 13.56 -3.85 18.46
CA GLU A 80 12.16 -4.15 18.62
C GLU A 80 11.57 -4.87 17.42
N LEU A 81 12.29 -4.87 16.29
CA LEU A 81 11.80 -5.41 15.02
C LEU A 81 12.31 -6.81 14.68
N LYS A 82 13.07 -7.45 15.57
CA LYS A 82 13.67 -8.78 15.32
C LYS A 82 12.66 -9.87 14.97
N ASN A 83 11.44 -9.76 15.48
CA ASN A 83 10.40 -10.75 15.28
C ASN A 83 9.29 -10.25 14.36
N SER A 84 9.51 -9.14 13.67
CA SER A 84 8.49 -8.54 12.80
C SER A 84 8.37 -9.29 11.48
N THR A 85 7.16 -9.33 10.95
CA THR A 85 6.88 -9.93 9.66
C THR A 85 7.48 -9.08 8.54
N LYS A 86 8.11 -9.74 7.58
CA LYS A 86 8.76 -9.10 6.45
C LYS A 86 7.97 -9.35 5.17
N ILE A 87 7.84 -8.30 4.37
CA ILE A 87 7.30 -8.43 3.02
C ILE A 87 8.46 -8.30 2.05
N ASN A 88 8.66 -9.32 1.21
CA ASN A 88 9.74 -9.33 0.25
C ASN A 88 9.47 -8.38 -0.91
N LYS A 89 10.55 -7.92 -1.54
CA LYS A 89 10.48 -7.14 -2.75
C LYS A 89 9.72 -7.92 -3.83
N GLN A 90 8.82 -7.22 -4.54
CA GLN A 90 8.01 -7.82 -5.61
C GLN A 90 7.86 -6.82 -6.74
N LYS A 91 7.79 -7.33 -7.97
CA LYS A 91 7.37 -6.50 -9.11
C LYS A 91 5.86 -6.46 -9.16
N CYS A 92 5.32 -5.29 -9.41
CA CYS A 92 3.88 -5.07 -9.43
C CYS A 92 3.46 -4.24 -10.63
N VAL A 93 2.24 -4.46 -11.08
CA VAL A 93 1.55 -3.45 -11.89
C VAL A 93 1.11 -2.37 -10.91
N TYR A 94 1.38 -1.13 -11.26
CA TYR A 94 1.21 0.04 -10.39
C TYR A 94 0.30 1.08 -11.03
N ARG A 95 -0.51 1.72 -10.21
CA ARG A 95 -1.34 2.84 -10.63
C ARG A 95 -1.62 3.74 -9.43
N ALA A 96 -1.49 5.06 -9.62
CA ALA A 96 -1.93 6.01 -8.60
C ALA A 96 -3.29 6.56 -9.03
N VAL A 97 -4.24 6.59 -8.10
CA VAL A 97 -5.59 7.04 -8.38
C VAL A 97 -6.05 8.05 -7.34
N ARG A 98 -6.96 8.93 -7.75
CA ARG A 98 -7.69 9.78 -6.81
C ARG A 98 -8.84 8.95 -6.26
N MET A 99 -8.90 8.82 -4.93
CA MET A 99 -9.98 8.04 -4.31
C MET A 99 -11.31 8.76 -4.39
N LYS A 100 -12.34 8.01 -4.77
CA LYS A 100 -13.73 8.49 -4.74
C LYS A 100 -14.37 7.99 -3.47
N ASP A 101 -14.99 8.88 -2.71
CA ASP A 101 -15.66 8.56 -1.45
C ASP A 101 -14.73 7.87 -0.44
N GLY A 102 -13.43 8.20 -0.50
CA GLY A 102 -12.43 7.63 0.42
C GLY A 102 -12.12 6.17 0.18
N LYS A 103 -12.43 5.62 -0.99
CA LYS A 103 -12.23 4.21 -1.30
C LYS A 103 -11.63 3.98 -2.68
N VAL A 104 -10.86 2.91 -2.80
CA VAL A 104 -10.47 2.33 -4.07
C VAL A 104 -11.48 1.26 -4.41
N SER A 105 -11.99 1.27 -5.63
CA SER A 105 -13.02 0.34 -6.08
C SER A 105 -12.51 -0.63 -7.13
N GLN A 106 -13.33 -1.62 -7.46
CA GLN A 106 -13.04 -2.57 -8.53
C GLN A 106 -12.79 -1.84 -9.86
N GLU A 107 -13.47 -0.73 -10.10
CA GLU A 107 -13.30 0.07 -11.33
C GLU A 107 -11.88 0.63 -11.47
N ASP A 108 -11.21 0.91 -10.35
CA ASP A 108 -9.85 1.42 -10.37
C ASP A 108 -8.84 0.32 -10.74
N ILE A 109 -9.18 -0.92 -10.49
CA ILE A 109 -8.30 -2.08 -10.70
C ILE A 109 -8.46 -2.66 -12.12
N GLU A 110 -9.63 -2.57 -12.71
CA GLU A 110 -9.88 -3.14 -14.04
C GLU A 110 -8.90 -2.67 -15.12
N PRO A 111 -8.54 -1.37 -15.21
CA PRO A 111 -7.53 -0.94 -16.18
C PRO A 111 -6.15 -1.56 -15.92
N MET A 112 -5.83 -1.88 -14.69
CA MET A 112 -4.56 -2.52 -14.32
C MET A 112 -4.52 -3.98 -14.78
N LYS A 113 -5.65 -4.68 -14.67
CA LYS A 113 -5.78 -6.05 -15.17
C LYS A 113 -5.67 -6.07 -16.70
N ALA A 114 -6.30 -5.10 -17.38
CA ALA A 114 -6.21 -4.97 -18.82
C ALA A 114 -4.77 -4.68 -19.26
N TYR A 115 -4.09 -3.78 -18.55
CA TYR A 115 -2.68 -3.48 -18.82
C TYR A 115 -1.81 -4.74 -18.69
N ALA A 116 -2.02 -5.53 -17.65
CA ALA A 116 -1.28 -6.78 -17.45
C ALA A 116 -1.52 -7.76 -18.61
N LYS A 117 -2.78 -7.92 -19.00
CA LYS A 117 -3.15 -8.82 -20.09
C LYS A 117 -2.50 -8.37 -21.41
N ASP A 118 -2.55 -7.08 -21.70
CA ASP A 118 -2.00 -6.52 -22.94
C ASP A 118 -0.48 -6.64 -23.00
N ASN A 119 0.19 -6.74 -21.87
CA ASN A 119 1.63 -6.86 -21.78
C ASN A 119 2.10 -8.28 -21.45
N GLY A 120 1.21 -9.26 -21.48
CA GLY A 120 1.55 -10.65 -21.22
C GLY A 120 1.99 -10.93 -19.78
N LEU A 121 1.50 -10.16 -18.82
CA LEU A 121 1.87 -10.28 -17.41
C LEU A 121 0.82 -11.10 -16.65
N GLU A 122 1.27 -12.00 -15.79
CA GLU A 122 0.40 -12.77 -14.90
C GLU A 122 0.42 -12.15 -13.52
N LEU A 123 -0.76 -11.89 -12.97
CA LEU A 123 -0.92 -11.28 -11.65
C LEU A 123 -1.26 -12.32 -10.59
N LYS A 124 -0.77 -12.10 -9.37
CA LYS A 124 -1.25 -12.81 -8.20
C LYS A 124 -2.63 -12.26 -7.84
N ASP A 125 -3.38 -13.01 -7.02
CA ASP A 125 -4.73 -12.61 -6.63
C ASP A 125 -4.74 -11.66 -5.43
N HIS A 126 -3.75 -10.77 -5.34
CA HIS A 126 -3.60 -9.84 -4.24
C HIS A 126 -3.50 -8.41 -4.73
N CYS A 127 -3.94 -7.48 -3.88
CA CYS A 127 -3.87 -6.06 -4.14
C CYS A 127 -3.41 -5.35 -2.86
N LEU A 128 -2.34 -4.58 -2.99
CA LEU A 128 -1.84 -3.75 -1.89
C LEU A 128 -2.14 -2.29 -2.24
N ILE A 129 -2.86 -1.61 -1.38
CA ILE A 129 -3.23 -0.22 -1.58
C ILE A 129 -2.57 0.62 -0.51
N ARG A 130 -1.67 1.51 -0.94
CA ARG A 130 -1.02 2.47 -0.07
C ARG A 130 -1.84 3.74 -0.04
N GLU A 131 -2.28 4.14 1.15
CA GLU A 131 -2.98 5.40 1.34
C GLU A 131 -2.09 6.37 2.09
N ILE A 132 -2.09 7.63 1.64
CA ILE A 132 -1.41 8.68 2.38
C ILE A 132 -2.38 9.15 3.45
N PRO A 133 -1.98 9.20 4.73
CA PRO A 133 -2.88 9.62 5.80
C PRO A 133 -3.48 11.00 5.56
N VAL A 134 -4.77 11.15 5.89
CA VAL A 134 -5.53 12.38 5.71
C VAL A 134 -4.84 13.60 6.34
N THR A 135 -4.13 13.40 7.43
CA THR A 135 -3.42 14.47 8.13
C THR A 135 -2.37 15.19 7.29
N PHE A 136 -1.91 14.55 6.19
CA PHE A 136 -0.94 15.16 5.28
C PHE A 136 -1.59 15.98 4.17
N TYR A 137 -2.93 15.96 4.06
CA TYR A 137 -3.65 16.71 3.06
C TYR A 137 -4.30 17.93 3.68
N THR A 138 -4.20 19.07 2.97
CA THR A 138 -4.94 20.27 3.31
C THR A 138 -6.30 20.30 2.60
N ASP A 139 -6.49 19.44 1.61
CA ASP A 139 -7.67 19.38 0.76
C ASP A 139 -8.10 17.92 0.56
N TYR A 140 -9.27 17.58 1.07
CA TYR A 140 -9.82 16.22 0.99
C TYR A 140 -10.17 15.79 -0.44
N GLU A 141 -10.38 16.74 -1.35
CA GLU A 141 -10.71 16.44 -2.74
C GLU A 141 -9.52 15.83 -3.49
N HIS A 142 -8.30 15.97 -2.96
CA HIS A 142 -7.07 15.49 -3.57
C HIS A 142 -6.48 14.28 -2.82
N TYR A 143 -7.34 13.42 -2.30
CA TYR A 143 -6.91 12.23 -1.56
C TYR A 143 -6.55 11.11 -2.54
N TYR A 144 -5.28 10.71 -2.54
CA TYR A 144 -4.74 9.74 -3.49
C TYR A 144 -4.41 8.41 -2.83
N ALA A 145 -4.46 7.35 -3.64
CA ALA A 145 -3.99 6.02 -3.25
C ALA A 145 -3.08 5.46 -4.34
N GLU A 146 -2.12 4.66 -3.92
CA GLU A 146 -1.26 3.92 -4.84
C GLU A 146 -1.65 2.44 -4.79
N ILE A 147 -1.91 1.86 -5.96
CA ILE A 147 -2.36 0.48 -6.08
C ILE A 147 -1.22 -0.36 -6.63
N PHE A 148 -0.92 -1.45 -5.94
CA PHE A 148 0.10 -2.43 -6.35
C PHE A 148 -0.56 -3.78 -6.57
N LEU A 149 -0.46 -4.32 -7.78
CA LEU A 149 -0.89 -5.68 -8.09
C LEU A 149 0.34 -6.55 -8.32
N PRO A 150 0.72 -7.39 -7.34
CA PRO A 150 1.92 -8.22 -7.48
C PRO A 150 1.84 -9.17 -8.66
N MET A 151 2.96 -9.30 -9.38
CA MET A 151 3.09 -10.19 -10.52
C MET A 151 3.60 -11.55 -10.07
N LYS A 152 3.14 -12.60 -10.75
CA LYS A 152 3.69 -13.95 -10.56
C LYS A 152 5.13 -13.98 -11.09
N ASN A 153 5.96 -14.79 -10.46
CA ASN A 153 7.36 -14.95 -10.89
C ASN A 153 8.21 -13.68 -10.82
N SER A 154 7.89 -12.80 -9.90
CA SER A 154 8.66 -11.58 -9.71
C SER A 154 9.67 -11.71 -8.57
#